data_54485c48b1f1a6514cceac4ed14b6b44
#
_entry.id   54485c48b1f1a6514cceac4ed14b6b44
#
_cell.length_a   1.000
_cell.length_b   1.000
_cell.length_c   1.000
_cell.angle_alpha   90.00
_cell.angle_beta   90.00
_cell.angle_gamma   90.00
#
_symmetry.space_group_name_H-M   'P 1'
#
loop_
_entity.id
_entity.type
_entity.pdbx_description
1 polymer ?
#
loop_
_entity_poly.entity_id
_entity_poly.type
_entity_poly.pdbx_seq_one_letter_code
_entity_poly.pdbx_strand_id
1 'polypeptide(L)'
;SAIKQQIGYLPDDYPLYDDLTVWDYLDYFARLYRLREPRRSQRLRDVLELVQLTHKRDNLIATLSRGMKQRLSLARTIIHEPILLLLDEPVSGLDPLARVQFREIIKVLQEAGMTVLISSHVLSDLEELCTSVGIMELGFLVESASLKTLFQRLSRQEILISTLGNLDGLQAELKNCPHVEAIDPLKDQMGVRVHFSGAEADTAELLRSLIQAGIPLTEFHRRQEDLESIFLKLGHQQTT
;
A
#
# COMPACT_ATOMS: atom_id res chain seq x y z
N SER A 1 -5.29 -28.47 14.33
CA SER A 1 -4.20 -28.13 15.26
C SER A 1 -4.45 -26.78 15.87
N ALA A 2 -3.99 -26.54 17.09
CA ALA A 2 -4.14 -25.24 17.79
C ALA A 2 -3.57 -24.07 16.96
N ILE A 3 -2.50 -24.29 16.20
CA ILE A 3 -1.88 -23.28 15.33
C ILE A 3 -2.85 -22.80 14.24
N LYS A 4 -3.58 -23.70 13.59
CA LYS A 4 -4.54 -23.33 12.53
C LYS A 4 -5.69 -22.47 13.03
N GLN A 5 -6.00 -22.51 14.32
CA GLN A 5 -7.02 -21.64 14.92
C GLN A 5 -6.52 -20.20 15.16
N GLN A 6 -5.22 -20.00 15.10
CA GLN A 6 -4.61 -18.67 15.29
C GLN A 6 -4.29 -17.96 13.97
N ILE A 7 -4.51 -18.63 12.83
CA ILE A 7 -4.19 -18.12 11.51
C ILE A 7 -5.45 -18.00 10.69
N GLY A 8 -5.68 -16.83 10.10
CA GLY A 8 -6.62 -16.60 9.03
C GLY A 8 -5.89 -16.58 7.69
N TYR A 9 -6.39 -17.31 6.70
CA TYR A 9 -5.82 -17.30 5.35
C TYR A 9 -6.89 -16.95 4.32
N LEU A 10 -6.63 -15.90 3.55
CA LEU A 10 -7.42 -15.46 2.42
C LEU A 10 -6.57 -15.67 1.16
N PRO A 11 -6.84 -16.70 0.36
CA PRO A 11 -6.19 -16.92 -0.94
C PRO A 11 -6.70 -15.91 -1.98
N ASP A 12 -5.95 -15.73 -3.07
CA ASP A 12 -6.36 -14.93 -4.24
C ASP A 12 -7.67 -15.45 -4.86
N ASP A 13 -7.78 -16.77 -5.05
CA ASP A 13 -9.01 -17.43 -5.47
C ASP A 13 -9.68 -18.14 -4.29
N TYR A 14 -10.93 -17.74 -4.02
CA TYR A 14 -11.69 -18.26 -2.88
C TYR A 14 -13.09 -18.68 -3.34
N PRO A 15 -13.48 -19.95 -3.11
CA PRO A 15 -14.82 -20.41 -3.43
C PRO A 15 -15.84 -19.79 -2.47
N LEU A 16 -16.90 -19.22 -3.04
CA LEU A 16 -18.08 -18.79 -2.31
C LEU A 16 -19.28 -19.71 -2.66
N TYR A 17 -20.19 -19.85 -1.73
CA TYR A 17 -21.42 -20.64 -1.95
C TYR A 17 -22.52 -19.67 -2.38
N ASP A 18 -22.68 -19.47 -3.67
CA ASP A 18 -23.56 -18.46 -4.27
C ASP A 18 -25.04 -18.62 -3.88
N ASP A 19 -25.47 -19.84 -3.55
CA ASP A 19 -26.84 -20.20 -3.13
C ASP A 19 -27.13 -19.89 -1.65
N LEU A 20 -26.12 -19.52 -0.87
CA LEU A 20 -26.30 -19.15 0.53
C LEU A 20 -26.53 -17.64 0.68
N THR A 21 -27.25 -17.27 1.75
CA THR A 21 -27.22 -15.87 2.20
C THR A 21 -25.86 -15.55 2.84
N VAL A 22 -25.53 -14.25 2.90
CA VAL A 22 -24.31 -13.78 3.58
C VAL A 22 -24.27 -14.27 5.03
N TRP A 23 -25.42 -14.22 5.73
CA TRP A 23 -25.54 -14.69 7.10
C TRP A 23 -25.31 -16.20 7.22
N ASP A 24 -25.99 -17.01 6.42
CA ASP A 24 -25.88 -18.48 6.48
C ASP A 24 -24.46 -18.95 6.18
N TYR A 25 -23.80 -18.30 5.22
CA TYR A 25 -22.40 -18.57 4.90
C TYR A 25 -21.49 -18.33 6.10
N LEU A 26 -21.59 -17.19 6.75
CA LEU A 26 -20.78 -16.89 7.91
C LEU A 26 -21.13 -17.77 9.11
N ASP A 27 -22.43 -18.08 9.34
CA ASP A 27 -22.88 -18.98 10.42
C ASP A 27 -22.33 -20.39 10.23
N TYR A 28 -22.31 -20.87 8.97
CA TYR A 28 -21.69 -22.16 8.65
C TYR A 28 -20.22 -22.21 9.10
N PHE A 29 -19.40 -21.22 8.72
CA PHE A 29 -18.00 -21.19 9.13
C PHE A 29 -17.81 -20.95 10.62
N ALA A 30 -18.63 -20.12 11.25
CA ALA A 30 -18.60 -19.92 12.70
C ALA A 30 -18.84 -21.23 13.47
N ARG A 31 -19.74 -22.08 12.98
CA ARG A 31 -19.99 -23.43 13.55
C ARG A 31 -18.77 -24.36 13.35
N LEU A 32 -18.12 -24.31 12.19
CA LEU A 32 -16.91 -25.09 11.94
C LEU A 32 -15.79 -24.72 12.93
N TYR A 33 -15.68 -23.44 13.27
CA TYR A 33 -14.77 -22.96 14.32
C TYR A 33 -15.31 -23.16 15.75
N ARG A 34 -16.44 -23.88 15.91
CA ARG A 34 -17.07 -24.24 17.19
C ARG A 34 -17.54 -23.05 18.02
N LEU A 35 -17.84 -21.93 17.39
CA LEU A 35 -18.49 -20.82 18.07
C LEU A 35 -19.92 -21.22 18.48
N ARG A 36 -20.29 -20.94 19.74
CA ARG A 36 -21.61 -21.29 20.32
C ARG A 36 -22.41 -20.02 20.61
N GLU A 37 -23.72 -20.15 20.68
CA GLU A 37 -24.60 -19.08 21.15
C GLU A 37 -24.32 -18.73 22.62
N PRO A 38 -24.47 -17.45 23.03
CA PRO A 38 -24.82 -16.28 22.19
C PRO A 38 -23.63 -15.63 21.47
N ARG A 39 -22.40 -16.05 21.77
CA ARG A 39 -21.15 -15.47 21.18
C ARG A 39 -21.12 -15.59 19.65
N ARG A 40 -21.66 -16.68 19.08
CA ARG A 40 -21.67 -16.88 17.64
C ARG A 40 -22.45 -15.78 16.92
N SER A 41 -23.72 -15.58 17.30
CA SER A 41 -24.56 -14.55 16.68
C SER A 41 -24.04 -13.15 16.90
N GLN A 42 -23.40 -12.86 18.04
CA GLN A 42 -22.74 -11.59 18.27
C GLN A 42 -21.56 -11.43 17.33
N ARG A 43 -20.67 -12.44 17.22
CA ARG A 43 -19.50 -12.39 16.34
C ARG A 43 -19.87 -12.21 14.87
N LEU A 44 -20.96 -12.82 14.40
CA LEU A 44 -21.47 -12.63 13.05
C LEU A 44 -21.85 -11.15 12.80
N ARG A 45 -22.52 -10.52 13.75
CA ARG A 45 -22.86 -9.09 13.65
C ARG A 45 -21.62 -8.23 13.61
N ASP A 46 -20.67 -8.46 14.52
CA ASP A 46 -19.43 -7.68 14.62
C ASP A 46 -18.61 -7.75 13.33
N VAL A 47 -18.44 -8.93 12.74
CA VAL A 47 -17.70 -9.06 11.50
C VAL A 47 -18.42 -8.46 10.29
N LEU A 48 -19.77 -8.56 10.24
CA LEU A 48 -20.56 -7.94 9.18
C LEU A 48 -20.50 -6.41 9.25
N GLU A 49 -20.50 -5.86 10.45
CA GLU A 49 -20.34 -4.42 10.66
C GLU A 49 -18.95 -3.97 10.22
N LEU A 50 -17.90 -4.66 10.65
CA LEU A 50 -16.53 -4.38 10.30
C LEU A 50 -16.30 -4.36 8.79
N VAL A 51 -16.83 -5.36 8.08
CA VAL A 51 -16.69 -5.45 6.62
C VAL A 51 -17.77 -4.66 5.85
N GLN A 52 -18.61 -3.89 6.56
CA GLN A 52 -19.65 -3.03 5.99
C GLN A 52 -20.70 -3.79 5.13
N LEU A 53 -21.05 -5.00 5.56
CA LEU A 53 -22.02 -5.85 4.86
C LEU A 53 -23.31 -6.12 5.67
N THR A 54 -23.53 -5.42 6.78
CA THR A 54 -24.71 -5.61 7.63
C THR A 54 -26.04 -5.49 6.85
N HIS A 55 -26.12 -4.53 5.92
CA HIS A 55 -27.30 -4.30 5.06
C HIS A 55 -27.51 -5.37 3.98
N LYS A 56 -26.55 -6.27 3.79
CA LYS A 56 -26.57 -7.38 2.83
C LYS A 56 -26.71 -8.75 3.49
N ARG A 57 -26.90 -8.81 4.81
CA ARG A 57 -26.87 -10.05 5.58
C ARG A 57 -27.82 -11.14 5.06
N ASP A 58 -28.99 -10.75 4.61
CA ASP A 58 -30.06 -11.64 4.14
C ASP A 58 -30.07 -11.81 2.60
N ASN A 59 -29.14 -11.17 1.88
CA ASN A 59 -29.00 -11.29 0.44
C ASN A 59 -28.21 -12.57 0.06
N LEU A 60 -28.54 -13.16 -1.08
CA LEU A 60 -27.75 -14.24 -1.68
C LEU A 60 -26.37 -13.73 -2.11
N ILE A 61 -25.34 -14.55 -1.88
CA ILE A 61 -23.95 -14.24 -2.25
C ILE A 61 -23.82 -14.01 -3.76
N ALA A 62 -24.58 -14.73 -4.59
CA ALA A 62 -24.64 -14.52 -6.04
C ALA A 62 -24.90 -13.05 -6.44
N THR A 63 -25.65 -12.30 -5.63
CA THR A 63 -26.05 -10.91 -5.91
C THR A 63 -25.01 -9.86 -5.50
N LEU A 64 -23.94 -10.26 -4.84
CA LEU A 64 -22.90 -9.35 -4.37
C LEU A 64 -21.94 -8.95 -5.49
N SER A 65 -21.48 -7.69 -5.45
CA SER A 65 -20.37 -7.24 -6.30
C SER A 65 -19.05 -7.97 -5.93
N ARG A 66 -18.06 -7.93 -6.82
CA ARG A 66 -16.74 -8.52 -6.55
C ARG A 66 -16.12 -7.99 -5.25
N GLY A 67 -16.15 -6.69 -5.04
CA GLY A 67 -15.62 -6.07 -3.80
C GLY A 67 -16.39 -6.50 -2.55
N MET A 68 -17.72 -6.68 -2.64
CA MET A 68 -18.51 -7.23 -1.53
C MET A 68 -18.16 -8.69 -1.27
N LYS A 69 -17.98 -9.51 -2.31
CA LYS A 69 -17.55 -10.91 -2.20
C LYS A 69 -16.16 -11.01 -1.53
N GLN A 70 -15.22 -10.12 -1.88
CA GLN A 70 -13.91 -10.03 -1.26
C GLN A 70 -14.01 -9.71 0.24
N ARG A 71 -14.81 -8.70 0.60
CA ARG A 71 -15.04 -8.34 2.00
C ARG A 71 -15.75 -9.46 2.80
N LEU A 72 -16.67 -10.19 2.18
CA LEU A 72 -17.28 -11.37 2.79
C LEU A 72 -16.26 -12.49 3.04
N SER A 73 -15.33 -12.71 2.12
CA SER A 73 -14.25 -13.69 2.29
C SER A 73 -13.30 -13.28 3.42
N LEU A 74 -13.00 -11.98 3.55
CA LEU A 74 -12.26 -11.47 4.69
C LEU A 74 -13.04 -11.70 6.01
N ALA A 75 -14.34 -11.41 6.05
CA ALA A 75 -15.19 -11.66 7.23
C ALA A 75 -15.13 -13.13 7.68
N ARG A 76 -15.21 -14.07 6.72
CA ARG A 76 -15.03 -15.50 6.99
C ARG A 76 -13.65 -15.79 7.59
N THR A 77 -12.62 -15.16 7.05
CA THR A 77 -11.22 -15.40 7.44
C THR A 77 -10.92 -14.92 8.86
N ILE A 78 -11.61 -13.87 9.33
CA ILE A 78 -11.41 -13.30 10.68
C ILE A 78 -12.44 -13.76 11.72
N ILE A 79 -13.43 -14.59 11.34
CA ILE A 79 -14.57 -14.94 12.20
C ILE A 79 -14.17 -15.62 13.50
N HIS A 80 -13.07 -16.36 13.48
CA HIS A 80 -12.52 -17.12 14.60
C HIS A 80 -11.47 -16.35 15.41
N GLU A 81 -11.32 -15.03 15.17
CA GLU A 81 -10.39 -14.15 15.89
C GLU A 81 -8.93 -14.61 15.81
N PRO A 82 -8.37 -14.79 14.61
CA PRO A 82 -6.97 -15.16 14.46
C PRO A 82 -6.04 -14.03 14.96
N ILE A 83 -4.81 -14.39 15.32
CA ILE A 83 -3.76 -13.42 15.66
C ILE A 83 -2.91 -13.04 14.45
N LEU A 84 -2.89 -13.88 13.42
CA LEU A 84 -2.15 -13.67 12.17
C LEU A 84 -3.09 -13.84 10.99
N LEU A 85 -3.09 -12.85 10.11
CA LEU A 85 -3.73 -12.90 8.80
C LEU A 85 -2.69 -13.07 7.70
N LEU A 86 -2.93 -14.04 6.83
CA LEU A 86 -2.20 -14.23 5.58
C LEU A 86 -3.16 -13.87 4.43
N LEU A 87 -2.85 -12.83 3.69
CA LEU A 87 -3.68 -12.31 2.61
C LEU A 87 -2.90 -12.41 1.29
N ASP A 88 -3.40 -13.19 0.36
CA ASP A 88 -2.77 -13.41 -0.94
C ASP A 88 -3.50 -12.59 -1.99
N GLU A 89 -2.83 -11.57 -2.56
CA GLU A 89 -3.36 -10.64 -3.55
C GLU A 89 -4.77 -10.08 -3.21
N PRO A 90 -5.02 -9.60 -1.97
CA PRO A 90 -6.37 -9.38 -1.46
C PRO A 90 -7.14 -8.26 -2.15
N VAL A 91 -6.48 -7.37 -2.90
CA VAL A 91 -7.10 -6.24 -3.60
C VAL A 91 -7.01 -6.37 -5.12
N SER A 92 -6.51 -7.51 -5.62
CA SER A 92 -6.37 -7.78 -7.05
C SER A 92 -7.73 -7.72 -7.76
N GLY A 93 -7.77 -6.98 -8.88
CA GLY A 93 -8.98 -6.86 -9.70
C GLY A 93 -10.18 -6.18 -9.03
N LEU A 94 -9.99 -5.50 -7.91
CA LEU A 94 -10.99 -4.61 -7.31
C LEU A 94 -10.99 -3.24 -8.01
N ASP A 95 -12.16 -2.63 -8.09
CA ASP A 95 -12.26 -1.23 -8.46
C ASP A 95 -11.65 -0.30 -7.39
N PRO A 96 -11.30 0.97 -7.73
CA PRO A 96 -10.62 1.86 -6.80
C PRO A 96 -11.36 2.08 -5.48
N LEU A 97 -12.69 2.18 -5.49
CA LEU A 97 -13.49 2.39 -4.28
C LEU A 97 -13.47 1.14 -3.38
N ALA A 98 -13.63 -0.03 -3.97
CA ALA A 98 -13.56 -1.29 -3.23
C ALA A 98 -12.17 -1.52 -2.62
N ARG A 99 -11.07 -1.10 -3.29
CA ARG A 99 -9.71 -1.12 -2.76
C ARG A 99 -9.58 -0.24 -1.50
N VAL A 100 -10.05 0.99 -1.57
CA VAL A 100 -10.01 1.91 -0.43
C VAL A 100 -10.76 1.30 0.76
N GLN A 101 -11.98 0.81 0.54
CA GLN A 101 -12.78 0.17 1.59
C GLN A 101 -12.08 -1.04 2.21
N PHE A 102 -11.47 -1.89 1.37
CA PHE A 102 -10.72 -3.06 1.87
C PHE A 102 -9.51 -2.64 2.73
N ARG A 103 -8.75 -1.64 2.28
CA ARG A 103 -7.60 -1.10 3.02
C ARG A 103 -8.01 -0.51 4.38
N GLU A 104 -9.11 0.20 4.45
CA GLU A 104 -9.65 0.72 5.71
C GLU A 104 -9.94 -0.41 6.71
N ILE A 105 -10.55 -1.51 6.25
CA ILE A 105 -10.81 -2.67 7.11
C ILE A 105 -9.50 -3.28 7.63
N ILE A 106 -8.48 -3.42 6.77
CA ILE A 106 -7.18 -3.93 7.20
C ILE A 106 -6.52 -3.02 8.25
N LYS A 107 -6.59 -1.71 8.07
CA LYS A 107 -6.07 -0.75 9.07
C LYS A 107 -6.75 -0.90 10.43
N VAL A 108 -8.07 -1.04 10.47
CA VAL A 108 -8.82 -1.29 11.70
C VAL A 108 -8.37 -2.60 12.38
N LEU A 109 -8.14 -3.66 11.61
CA LEU A 109 -7.65 -4.93 12.15
C LEU A 109 -6.22 -4.82 12.72
N GLN A 110 -5.34 -4.07 12.05
CA GLN A 110 -3.97 -3.79 12.53
C GLN A 110 -4.00 -2.98 13.83
N GLU A 111 -4.83 -1.94 13.90
CA GLU A 111 -5.03 -1.12 15.11
C GLU A 111 -5.59 -1.94 16.28
N ALA A 112 -6.40 -2.96 16.00
CA ALA A 112 -6.85 -3.94 16.98
C ALA A 112 -5.76 -4.94 17.43
N GLY A 113 -4.53 -4.82 16.93
CA GLY A 113 -3.37 -5.64 17.31
C GLY A 113 -3.18 -6.91 16.47
N MET A 114 -3.87 -7.04 15.34
CA MET A 114 -3.72 -8.19 14.45
C MET A 114 -2.44 -8.06 13.61
N THR A 115 -1.66 -9.12 13.52
CA THR A 115 -0.52 -9.18 12.60
C THR A 115 -1.02 -9.57 11.22
N VAL A 116 -0.64 -8.79 10.20
CA VAL A 116 -1.09 -9.02 8.81
C VAL A 116 0.12 -9.19 7.90
N LEU A 117 0.16 -10.29 7.17
CA LEU A 117 1.10 -10.55 6.09
C LEU A 117 0.34 -10.54 4.76
N ILE A 118 0.75 -9.65 3.86
CA ILE A 118 0.10 -9.44 2.56
C ILE A 118 1.10 -9.74 1.45
N SER A 119 0.71 -10.55 0.46
CA SER A 119 1.37 -10.59 -0.84
C SER A 119 0.64 -9.65 -1.80
N SER A 120 1.37 -8.90 -2.60
CA SER A 120 0.82 -8.09 -3.69
C SER A 120 1.88 -7.80 -4.75
N HIS A 121 1.44 -7.73 -6.01
CA HIS A 121 2.22 -7.19 -7.12
C HIS A 121 1.93 -5.70 -7.34
N VAL A 122 0.97 -5.12 -6.63
CA VAL A 122 0.63 -3.68 -6.68
C VAL A 122 1.33 -2.97 -5.54
N LEU A 123 2.49 -2.39 -5.84
CA LEU A 123 3.40 -1.84 -4.84
C LEU A 123 2.82 -0.64 -4.09
N SER A 124 1.97 0.17 -4.74
CA SER A 124 1.27 1.30 -4.10
C SER A 124 0.31 0.85 -2.98
N ASP A 125 -0.30 -0.33 -3.10
CA ASP A 125 -1.14 -0.88 -2.03
C ASP A 125 -0.30 -1.28 -0.81
N LEU A 126 0.91 -1.80 -1.03
CA LEU A 126 1.85 -2.13 0.04
C LEU A 126 2.37 -0.89 0.77
N GLU A 127 2.64 0.20 0.05
CA GLU A 127 3.06 1.48 0.67
C GLU A 127 2.02 2.01 1.66
N GLU A 128 0.74 1.86 1.33
CA GLU A 128 -0.34 2.38 2.17
C GLU A 128 -0.69 1.48 3.36
N LEU A 129 -0.44 0.17 3.25
CA LEU A 129 -0.88 -0.83 4.23
C LEU A 129 0.24 -1.35 5.11
N CYS A 130 1.46 -1.45 4.58
CA CYS A 130 2.53 -2.17 5.24
C CYS A 130 3.43 -1.24 6.05
N THR A 131 3.96 -1.74 7.16
CA THR A 131 5.02 -1.10 7.94
C THR A 131 6.40 -1.59 7.51
N SER A 132 6.46 -2.79 6.97
CA SER A 132 7.70 -3.46 6.52
C SER A 132 7.40 -4.25 5.26
N VAL A 133 8.41 -4.44 4.44
CA VAL A 133 8.32 -5.23 3.20
C VAL A 133 9.42 -6.28 3.17
N GLY A 134 9.10 -7.41 2.54
CA GLY A 134 10.05 -8.43 2.15
C GLY A 134 10.03 -8.57 0.62
N ILE A 135 11.16 -8.39 -0.03
CA ILE A 135 11.31 -8.55 -1.47
C ILE A 135 11.83 -9.95 -1.74
N MET A 136 11.08 -10.71 -2.51
CA MET A 136 11.44 -12.09 -2.89
C MET A 136 11.77 -12.16 -4.37
N GLU A 137 12.86 -12.84 -4.70
CA GLU A 137 13.28 -13.09 -6.08
C GLU A 137 13.78 -14.53 -6.21
N LEU A 138 13.33 -15.24 -7.23
CA LEU A 138 13.68 -16.65 -7.48
C LEU A 138 13.56 -17.57 -6.24
N GLY A 139 12.61 -17.28 -5.34
CA GLY A 139 12.40 -18.06 -4.11
C GLY A 139 13.27 -17.65 -2.93
N PHE A 140 14.13 -16.65 -3.07
CA PHE A 140 14.97 -16.11 -1.98
C PHE A 140 14.44 -14.77 -1.50
N LEU A 141 14.55 -14.53 -0.20
CA LEU A 141 14.29 -13.23 0.40
C LEU A 141 15.53 -12.35 0.20
N VAL A 142 15.49 -11.43 -0.76
CA VAL A 142 16.63 -10.58 -1.14
C VAL A 142 16.75 -9.32 -0.29
N GLU A 143 15.64 -8.80 0.21
CA GLU A 143 15.63 -7.65 1.12
C GLU A 143 14.47 -7.81 2.11
N SER A 144 14.70 -7.37 3.36
CA SER A 144 13.65 -7.28 4.38
C SER A 144 13.92 -6.06 5.24
N ALA A 145 13.05 -5.07 5.15
CA ALA A 145 13.23 -3.81 5.87
C ALA A 145 11.89 -3.12 6.18
N SER A 146 11.90 -2.22 7.17
CA SER A 146 10.78 -1.30 7.30
C SER A 146 10.72 -0.38 6.08
N LEU A 147 9.52 0.01 5.65
CA LEU A 147 9.34 0.97 4.56
C LEU A 147 10.15 2.26 4.83
N LYS A 148 10.11 2.75 6.06
CA LYS A 148 10.88 3.93 6.47
C LYS A 148 12.38 3.75 6.20
N THR A 149 12.95 2.62 6.59
CA THR A 149 14.36 2.32 6.39
C THR A 149 14.70 2.18 4.91
N LEU A 150 13.82 1.53 4.15
CA LEU A 150 13.99 1.32 2.72
C LEU A 150 14.02 2.66 1.97
N PHE A 151 13.06 3.54 2.25
CA PHE A 151 13.02 4.89 1.69
C PHE A 151 14.25 5.71 2.11
N GLN A 152 14.67 5.66 3.37
CA GLN A 152 15.86 6.39 3.81
C GLN A 152 17.17 5.93 3.14
N ARG A 153 17.32 4.64 2.86
CA ARG A 153 18.53 4.06 2.26
C ARG A 153 18.59 4.21 0.75
N LEU A 154 17.47 4.11 0.07
CA LEU A 154 17.39 3.93 -1.39
C LEU A 154 16.77 5.12 -2.11
N SER A 155 15.97 5.93 -1.41
CA SER A 155 15.37 7.12 -2.00
C SER A 155 16.42 8.23 -2.14
N ARG A 156 16.84 8.47 -3.35
CA ARG A 156 17.47 9.75 -3.68
C ARG A 156 16.37 10.80 -3.71
N GLN A 157 16.61 11.92 -3.05
CA GLN A 157 15.65 13.02 -3.15
C GLN A 157 15.74 13.60 -4.56
N GLU A 158 14.65 13.50 -5.30
CA GLU A 158 14.49 14.17 -6.58
C GLU A 158 13.65 15.43 -6.39
N ILE A 159 14.12 16.55 -6.93
CA ILE A 159 13.36 17.79 -6.97
C ILE A 159 13.06 18.10 -8.43
N LEU A 160 11.78 18.20 -8.78
CA LEU A 160 11.34 18.70 -10.09
C LEU A 160 11.22 20.21 -10.01
N ILE A 161 11.93 20.90 -10.89
CA ILE A 161 11.94 22.36 -10.95
C ILE A 161 11.60 22.79 -12.37
N SER A 162 10.51 23.53 -12.53
CA SER A 162 10.13 24.13 -13.82
C SER A 162 10.20 25.65 -13.77
N THR A 163 10.52 26.28 -14.91
CA THR A 163 10.68 27.73 -15.03
C THR A 163 9.99 28.25 -16.28
N LEU A 164 9.53 29.52 -16.25
CA LEU A 164 9.09 30.25 -17.43
C LEU A 164 10.26 30.82 -18.24
N GLY A 165 11.44 30.81 -17.65
CA GLY A 165 12.63 31.46 -18.24
C GLY A 165 13.53 30.45 -18.97
N ASN A 166 14.77 30.93 -19.22
CA ASN A 166 15.78 30.10 -19.84
C ASN A 166 16.28 28.98 -18.90
N LEU A 167 16.29 27.74 -19.36
CA LEU A 167 16.83 26.60 -18.66
C LEU A 167 18.30 26.74 -18.34
N ASP A 168 19.07 27.42 -19.19
CA ASP A 168 20.52 27.60 -18.98
C ASP A 168 20.80 28.38 -17.69
N GLY A 169 19.99 29.43 -17.41
CA GLY A 169 20.09 30.20 -16.18
C GLY A 169 19.76 29.37 -14.95
N LEU A 170 18.69 28.56 -15.01
CA LEU A 170 18.32 27.64 -13.93
C LEU A 170 19.43 26.62 -13.68
N GLN A 171 19.97 26.00 -14.74
CA GLN A 171 21.03 25.01 -14.60
C GLN A 171 22.35 25.60 -14.08
N ALA A 172 22.68 26.83 -14.45
CA ALA A 172 23.85 27.53 -13.97
C ALA A 172 23.77 27.77 -12.45
N GLU A 173 22.64 28.24 -11.95
CA GLU A 173 22.41 28.44 -10.53
C GLU A 173 22.42 27.12 -9.74
N LEU A 174 21.75 26.08 -10.26
CA LEU A 174 21.71 24.76 -9.62
C LEU A 174 23.10 24.11 -9.48
N LYS A 175 23.99 24.31 -10.46
CA LYS A 175 25.38 23.79 -10.38
C LYS A 175 26.18 24.40 -9.24
N ASN A 176 25.84 25.60 -8.80
CA ASN A 176 26.52 26.29 -7.71
C ASN A 176 25.88 26.00 -6.34
N CYS A 177 24.73 25.30 -6.30
CA CYS A 177 24.05 25.01 -5.06
C CYS A 177 24.67 23.78 -4.36
N PRO A 178 24.87 23.85 -3.03
CA PRO A 178 25.30 22.69 -2.27
C PRO A 178 24.25 21.59 -2.33
N HIS A 179 24.68 20.34 -2.19
CA HIS A 179 23.84 19.14 -2.19
C HIS A 179 23.17 18.80 -3.53
N VAL A 180 23.41 19.51 -4.62
CA VAL A 180 23.00 19.15 -5.98
C VAL A 180 24.04 18.17 -6.55
N GLU A 181 23.63 16.91 -6.77
CA GLU A 181 24.53 15.85 -7.27
C GLU A 181 24.49 15.73 -8.79
N ALA A 182 23.28 15.81 -9.37
CA ALA A 182 23.06 15.73 -10.81
C ALA A 182 21.83 16.52 -11.22
N ILE A 183 21.81 16.95 -12.49
CA ILE A 183 20.72 17.72 -13.10
C ILE A 183 20.37 17.08 -14.43
N ASP A 184 19.14 16.55 -14.55
CA ASP A 184 18.64 15.93 -15.76
C ASP A 184 17.54 16.82 -16.39
N PRO A 185 17.64 17.19 -17.68
CA PRO A 185 16.57 17.95 -18.33
C PRO A 185 15.32 17.08 -18.52
N LEU A 186 14.13 17.68 -18.30
CA LEU A 186 12.86 17.03 -18.61
C LEU A 186 12.57 17.13 -20.11
N LYS A 187 12.19 16.00 -20.75
CA LYS A 187 12.06 15.90 -22.21
C LYS A 187 10.98 16.78 -22.82
N ASP A 188 9.92 17.10 -22.08
CA ASP A 188 8.72 17.78 -22.59
C ASP A 188 8.36 19.08 -21.86
N GLN A 189 9.21 19.57 -20.96
CA GLN A 189 8.92 20.74 -20.13
C GLN A 189 10.14 21.65 -19.99
N MET A 190 9.88 22.95 -19.81
CA MET A 190 10.92 23.94 -19.43
C MET A 190 11.34 23.72 -17.98
N GLY A 191 11.90 22.53 -17.67
CA GLY A 191 12.24 22.11 -16.32
C GLY A 191 13.37 21.11 -16.26
N VAL A 192 13.83 20.87 -15.05
CA VAL A 192 14.91 19.95 -14.71
C VAL A 192 14.51 19.04 -13.55
N ARG A 193 15.07 17.84 -13.55
CA ARG A 193 15.09 16.95 -12.40
C ARG A 193 16.43 17.10 -11.72
N VAL A 194 16.40 17.42 -10.43
CA VAL A 194 17.60 17.63 -9.62
C VAL A 194 17.73 16.46 -8.64
N HIS A 195 18.86 15.75 -8.69
CA HIS A 195 19.23 14.78 -7.66
C HIS A 195 19.87 15.53 -6.49
N PHE A 196 19.24 15.45 -5.34
CA PHE A 196 19.57 16.27 -4.17
C PHE A 196 19.87 15.41 -2.94
N SER A 197 20.99 15.67 -2.27
CA SER A 197 21.43 14.93 -1.08
C SER A 197 21.21 15.67 0.24
N GLY A 198 20.67 16.88 0.19
CA GLY A 198 20.42 17.71 1.37
C GLY A 198 19.19 17.29 2.16
N ALA A 199 19.13 17.74 3.43
CA ALA A 199 17.97 17.56 4.30
C ALA A 199 16.80 18.49 3.90
N GLU A 200 15.72 18.43 4.64
CA GLU A 200 14.52 19.23 4.39
C GLU A 200 14.78 20.75 4.49
N ALA A 201 15.64 21.15 5.45
CA ALA A 201 16.08 22.52 5.60
C ALA A 201 16.90 23.02 4.39
N ASP A 202 17.76 22.14 3.84
CA ASP A 202 18.60 22.47 2.67
C ASP A 202 17.74 22.60 1.40
N THR A 203 16.63 21.85 1.30
CA THR A 203 15.65 21.99 0.21
C THR A 203 14.97 23.38 0.25
N ALA A 204 14.63 23.87 1.43
CA ALA A 204 14.06 25.21 1.60
C ALA A 204 15.08 26.31 1.26
N GLU A 205 16.36 26.10 1.58
CA GLU A 205 17.44 27.03 1.22
C GLU A 205 17.69 27.03 -0.29
N LEU A 206 17.67 25.87 -0.94
CA LEU A 206 17.75 25.76 -2.40
C LEU A 206 16.62 26.57 -3.08
N LEU A 207 15.37 26.41 -2.64
CA LEU A 207 14.23 27.17 -3.19
C LEU A 207 14.46 28.67 -3.00
N ARG A 208 14.91 29.09 -1.80
CA ARG A 208 15.19 30.49 -1.50
C ARG A 208 16.27 31.07 -2.41
N SER A 209 17.37 30.35 -2.63
CA SER A 209 18.46 30.78 -3.48
C SER A 209 18.02 31.00 -4.94
N LEU A 210 17.23 30.09 -5.49
CA LEU A 210 16.70 30.21 -6.85
C LEU A 210 15.77 31.43 -7.01
N ILE A 211 14.93 31.70 -6.02
CA ILE A 211 14.05 32.88 -6.02
C ILE A 211 14.89 34.18 -5.93
N GLN A 212 15.91 34.21 -5.07
CA GLN A 212 16.83 35.36 -4.93
C GLN A 212 17.65 35.60 -6.19
N ALA A 213 18.00 34.55 -6.91
CA ALA A 213 18.64 34.64 -8.22
C ALA A 213 17.72 35.16 -9.34
N GLY A 214 16.43 35.39 -9.03
CA GLY A 214 15.46 35.91 -9.97
C GLY A 214 14.96 34.91 -11.00
N ILE A 215 15.10 33.60 -10.72
CA ILE A 215 14.59 32.55 -11.60
C ILE A 215 13.06 32.47 -11.47
N PRO A 216 12.30 32.66 -12.57
CA PRO A 216 10.83 32.64 -12.56
C PRO A 216 10.33 31.20 -12.51
N LEU A 217 10.29 30.61 -11.29
CA LEU A 217 9.85 29.25 -11.06
C LEU A 217 8.34 29.13 -11.24
N THR A 218 7.90 28.08 -11.94
CA THR A 218 6.49 27.68 -12.07
C THR A 218 6.16 26.45 -11.24
N GLU A 219 7.18 25.62 -10.98
CA GLU A 219 7.02 24.42 -10.19
C GLU A 219 8.30 24.16 -9.40
N PHE A 220 8.14 23.80 -8.13
CA PHE A 220 9.20 23.28 -7.28
C PHE A 220 8.58 22.17 -6.45
N HIS A 221 8.76 20.93 -6.90
CA HIS A 221 8.14 19.76 -6.30
C HIS A 221 9.17 18.74 -5.89
N ARG A 222 9.21 18.41 -4.59
CA ARG A 222 10.01 17.33 -4.07
C ARG A 222 9.31 16.01 -4.36
N ARG A 223 9.90 15.20 -5.21
CA ARG A 223 9.42 13.86 -5.50
C ARG A 223 10.10 12.87 -4.53
N GLN A 224 9.30 12.22 -3.74
CA GLN A 224 9.75 11.04 -3.02
C GLN A 224 9.62 9.86 -3.98
N GLU A 225 10.68 9.07 -4.09
CA GLU A 225 10.61 7.84 -4.88
C GLU A 225 9.55 6.91 -4.27
N ASP A 226 8.78 6.28 -5.13
CA ASP A 226 7.82 5.25 -4.77
C ASP A 226 8.50 3.87 -4.63
N LEU A 227 7.79 2.92 -4.04
CA LEU A 227 8.29 1.56 -3.83
C LEU A 227 8.60 0.86 -5.17
N GLU A 228 7.91 1.23 -6.25
CA GLU A 228 8.14 0.70 -7.59
C GLU A 228 9.52 1.10 -8.12
N SER A 229 9.89 2.38 -8.00
CA SER A 229 11.21 2.88 -8.37
C SER A 229 12.32 2.20 -7.57
N ILE A 230 12.09 1.99 -6.27
CA ILE A 230 13.01 1.28 -5.38
C ILE A 230 13.17 -0.19 -5.80
N PHE A 231 12.07 -0.86 -6.10
CA PHE A 231 12.06 -2.24 -6.53
C PHE A 231 12.85 -2.44 -7.83
N LEU A 232 12.65 -1.56 -8.82
CA LEU A 232 13.40 -1.60 -10.08
C LEU A 232 14.91 -1.42 -9.88
N LYS A 233 15.32 -0.55 -8.95
CA LYS A 233 16.75 -0.36 -8.62
C LYS A 233 17.37 -1.60 -8.01
N LEU A 234 16.66 -2.28 -7.12
CA LEU A 234 17.15 -3.51 -6.49
C LEU A 234 17.29 -4.66 -7.50
N GLY A 235 16.34 -4.82 -8.43
CA GLY A 235 16.41 -5.82 -9.49
C GLY A 235 17.56 -5.60 -10.48
N HIS A 236 17.94 -4.35 -10.76
CA HIS A 236 19.08 -4.03 -11.64
C HIS A 236 20.45 -4.22 -10.99
N GLN A 237 20.56 -4.19 -9.68
CA GLN A 237 21.86 -4.38 -8.98
C GLN A 237 22.34 -5.84 -8.98
N GLN A 238 21.47 -6.81 -9.32
CA GLN A 238 21.81 -8.23 -9.33
C GLN A 238 22.15 -8.77 -10.73
N THR A 239 21.99 -7.96 -11.78
CA THR A 239 22.30 -8.33 -13.18
C THR A 239 23.68 -7.87 -13.65
N THR A 240 24.48 -7.30 -12.77
CA THR A 240 25.91 -6.92 -12.97
C THR A 240 26.81 -7.69 -12.01
#